data_a18a8b36dc68c78654cbc5c17e9e9de9
#
_entry.id   a18a8b36dc68c78654cbc5c17e9e9de9
#
_cell.length_a   1.000
_cell.length_b   1.000
_cell.length_c   1.000
_cell.angle_alpha   90.00
_cell.angle_beta   90.00
_cell.angle_gamma   90.00
#
_symmetry.space_group_name_H-M   'P 1'
#
loop_
_entity.id
_entity.type
_entity.pdbx_description
1 polymer ?
#
loop_
_entity_poly.entity_id
_entity_poly.type
_entity_poly.pdbx_seq_one_letter_code
_entity_poly.pdbx_strand_id
1 'polypeptide(L)'
;TSKDMLTAFMLQTVAPTVFLLVAVILFFIMLAYSGKQLRRFGKSVLVILSIILLTLSCVTFNNKIGFVDYINNLKNSSDFIQLHYVDPSITEITFPEQKRNLITIYLESMEVTYADRESGGGMDVNYIPELTSLANMYENFSGDSQILGGGISLPGTTWTMGGLFASTSALPLQLTTNGNNMDTQSSFFGNTTVLGDVLANNGYNNYFACGSDGSFGGRSLYFESHGNYEIHDIAYNKDTGRLDPDYYVWWGFEDSKLIDYAKEDLTNIASSDEPFNYTMLTVDTHFEDGYVCEETCACREIYRGICGIPACHHA
;
A
#
# COMPACT_ATOMS: atom_id res chain seq x y z
N THR A 1 -10.72 -6.39 -14.95
CA THR A 1 -9.67 -5.42 -14.61
C THR A 1 -9.71 -4.19 -15.53
N SER A 2 -9.19 -4.17 -16.75
CA SER A 2 -9.26 -2.95 -17.61
C SER A 2 -10.70 -2.64 -18.08
N LYS A 3 -11.54 -3.67 -18.30
CA LYS A 3 -12.95 -3.49 -18.65
C LYS A 3 -13.76 -2.87 -17.52
N ASP A 4 -13.50 -3.26 -16.29
CA ASP A 4 -14.22 -2.75 -15.13
C ASP A 4 -13.85 -1.30 -14.82
N MET A 5 -12.58 -0.93 -14.96
CA MET A 5 -12.12 0.46 -14.89
C MET A 5 -12.73 1.33 -15.99
N LEU A 6 -12.75 0.82 -17.24
CA LEU A 6 -13.37 1.54 -18.35
C LEU A 6 -14.88 1.70 -18.13
N THR A 7 -15.55 0.65 -17.66
CA THR A 7 -16.98 0.68 -17.34
C THR A 7 -17.27 1.67 -16.20
N ALA A 8 -16.47 1.65 -15.14
CA ALA A 8 -16.59 2.61 -14.03
C ALA A 8 -16.35 4.05 -14.49
N PHE A 9 -15.32 4.29 -15.31
CA PHE A 9 -15.06 5.60 -15.91
C PHE A 9 -16.23 6.08 -16.80
N MET A 10 -16.75 5.20 -17.64
CA MET A 10 -17.90 5.53 -18.50
C MET A 10 -19.15 5.86 -17.70
N LEU A 11 -19.47 5.09 -16.66
CA LEU A 11 -20.66 5.30 -15.84
C LEU A 11 -20.52 6.48 -14.87
N GLN A 12 -19.36 6.68 -14.27
CA GLN A 12 -19.16 7.69 -13.21
C GLN A 12 -18.76 9.06 -13.77
N THR A 13 -18.16 9.11 -14.95
CA THR A 13 -17.64 10.36 -15.52
C THR A 13 -18.31 10.72 -16.85
N VAL A 14 -18.31 9.82 -17.82
CA VAL A 14 -18.79 10.14 -19.17
C VAL A 14 -20.31 10.25 -19.22
N ALA A 15 -21.04 9.29 -18.69
CA ALA A 15 -22.51 9.28 -18.75
C ALA A 15 -23.15 10.49 -18.04
N PRO A 16 -22.77 10.88 -16.82
CA PRO A 16 -23.28 12.09 -16.19
C PRO A 16 -22.96 13.37 -16.96
N THR A 17 -21.74 13.45 -17.54
CA THR A 17 -21.32 14.60 -18.35
C THR A 17 -22.16 14.75 -19.61
N VAL A 18 -22.39 13.65 -20.35
CA VAL A 18 -23.24 13.62 -21.54
C VAL A 18 -24.69 13.97 -21.18
N PHE A 19 -25.22 13.40 -20.10
CA PHE A 19 -26.58 13.72 -19.62
C PHE A 19 -26.74 15.21 -19.31
N LEU A 20 -25.77 15.79 -18.62
CA LEU A 20 -25.74 17.21 -18.32
C LEU A 20 -25.70 18.07 -19.58
N LEU A 21 -24.87 17.71 -20.57
CA LEU A 21 -24.77 18.41 -21.85
C LEU A 21 -26.11 18.41 -22.59
N VAL A 22 -26.78 17.26 -22.66
CA VAL A 22 -28.09 17.11 -23.26
C VAL A 22 -29.15 17.97 -22.53
N ALA A 23 -29.15 17.95 -21.21
CA ALA A 23 -30.07 18.77 -20.39
C ALA A 23 -29.86 20.26 -20.64
N VAL A 24 -28.60 20.72 -20.73
CA VAL A 24 -28.26 22.12 -21.05
C VAL A 24 -28.74 22.50 -22.46
N ILE A 25 -28.54 21.65 -23.47
CA ILE A 25 -29.00 21.88 -24.84
C ILE A 25 -30.55 22.00 -24.87
N LEU A 26 -31.27 21.06 -24.25
CA LEU A 26 -32.74 21.09 -24.17
C LEU A 26 -33.24 22.35 -23.48
N PHE A 27 -32.57 22.79 -22.42
CA PHE A 27 -32.88 24.01 -21.72
C PHE A 27 -32.71 25.26 -22.60
N PHE A 28 -31.63 25.34 -23.41
CA PHE A 28 -31.44 26.41 -24.39
C PHE A 28 -32.53 26.42 -25.49
N ILE A 29 -32.90 25.26 -25.97
CA ILE A 29 -34.03 25.12 -26.94
C ILE A 29 -35.30 25.64 -26.31
N MET A 30 -35.64 25.24 -25.09
CA MET A 30 -36.82 25.70 -24.36
C MET A 30 -36.80 27.24 -24.20
N LEU A 31 -35.64 27.82 -23.83
CA LEU A 31 -35.51 29.28 -23.73
C LEU A 31 -35.67 30.01 -25.05
N ALA A 32 -35.24 29.41 -26.18
CA ALA A 32 -35.39 30.00 -27.50
C ALA A 32 -36.86 30.19 -27.91
N TYR A 33 -37.73 29.29 -27.48
CA TYR A 33 -39.17 29.34 -27.77
C TYR A 33 -39.99 30.10 -26.70
N SER A 34 -39.35 30.61 -25.64
CA SER A 34 -40.02 31.30 -24.53
C SER A 34 -40.15 32.80 -24.75
N GLY A 35 -41.14 33.45 -24.09
CA GLY A 35 -41.34 34.90 -24.11
C GLY A 35 -40.16 35.67 -23.49
N LYS A 36 -40.06 37.00 -23.80
CA LYS A 36 -38.91 37.84 -23.39
C LYS A 36 -38.59 37.82 -21.90
N GLN A 37 -39.59 37.77 -21.05
CA GLN A 37 -39.43 37.83 -19.60
C GLN A 37 -38.90 36.50 -19.04
N LEU A 38 -39.45 35.40 -19.51
CA LEU A 38 -39.01 34.05 -19.16
C LEU A 38 -37.57 33.79 -19.69
N ARG A 39 -37.27 34.37 -20.84
CA ARG A 39 -35.92 34.28 -21.44
C ARG A 39 -34.86 34.98 -20.61
N ARG A 40 -35.16 36.15 -20.00
CA ARG A 40 -34.25 36.86 -19.07
C ARG A 40 -34.03 36.06 -17.78
N PHE A 41 -35.12 35.60 -17.18
CA PHE A 41 -35.04 34.78 -15.95
C PHE A 41 -34.26 33.48 -16.20
N GLY A 42 -34.56 32.78 -17.29
CA GLY A 42 -33.84 31.55 -17.64
C GLY A 42 -32.33 31.75 -17.89
N LYS A 43 -31.90 32.86 -18.49
CA LYS A 43 -30.48 33.21 -18.63
C LYS A 43 -29.83 33.41 -17.27
N SER A 44 -30.48 34.08 -16.32
CA SER A 44 -29.91 34.27 -14.97
C SER A 44 -29.79 32.93 -14.23
N VAL A 45 -30.79 32.07 -14.34
CA VAL A 45 -30.74 30.70 -13.77
C VAL A 45 -29.61 29.90 -14.39
N LEU A 46 -29.43 29.96 -15.72
CA LEU A 46 -28.31 29.26 -16.38
C LEU A 46 -26.94 29.74 -15.90
N VAL A 47 -26.73 31.04 -15.77
CA VAL A 47 -25.49 31.59 -15.26
C VAL A 47 -25.21 31.09 -13.84
N ILE A 48 -26.19 31.12 -12.97
CA ILE A 48 -26.05 30.62 -11.59
C ILE A 48 -25.73 29.12 -11.58
N LEU A 49 -26.47 28.30 -12.35
CA LEU A 49 -26.21 26.86 -12.46
C LEU A 49 -24.82 26.58 -13.02
N SER A 50 -24.38 27.33 -14.04
CA SER A 50 -23.03 27.17 -14.60
C SER A 50 -21.94 27.50 -13.59
N ILE A 51 -22.12 28.53 -12.77
CA ILE A 51 -21.17 28.86 -11.68
C ILE A 51 -21.15 27.74 -10.65
N ILE A 52 -22.30 27.24 -10.22
CA ILE A 52 -22.39 26.13 -9.26
C ILE A 52 -21.67 24.88 -9.81
N LEU A 53 -21.97 24.52 -11.07
CA LEU A 53 -21.35 23.35 -11.71
C LEU A 53 -19.85 23.50 -11.88
N LEU A 54 -19.37 24.69 -12.26
CA LEU A 54 -17.96 24.97 -12.36
C LEU A 54 -17.27 24.84 -10.99
N THR A 55 -17.88 25.40 -9.95
CA THR A 55 -17.36 25.29 -8.58
C THR A 55 -17.28 23.84 -8.12
N LEU A 56 -18.39 23.07 -8.30
CA LEU A 56 -18.41 21.66 -7.97
C LEU A 56 -17.36 20.85 -8.77
N SER A 57 -17.21 21.15 -10.06
CA SER A 57 -16.18 20.51 -10.90
C SER A 57 -14.77 20.83 -10.41
N CYS A 58 -14.48 22.07 -10.07
CA CYS A 58 -13.18 22.47 -9.53
C CYS A 58 -12.89 21.79 -8.18
N VAL A 59 -13.86 21.72 -7.28
CA VAL A 59 -13.74 21.04 -5.99
C VAL A 59 -13.50 19.53 -6.21
N THR A 60 -14.31 18.91 -7.06
CA THR A 60 -14.19 17.48 -7.36
C THR A 60 -12.83 17.16 -8.01
N PHE A 61 -12.40 17.99 -8.96
CA PHE A 61 -11.09 17.88 -9.59
C PHE A 61 -9.97 17.97 -8.56
N ASN A 62 -10.01 19.00 -7.69
CA ASN A 62 -9.01 19.15 -6.65
C ASN A 62 -8.99 17.97 -5.68
N ASN A 63 -10.16 17.48 -5.24
CA ASN A 63 -10.25 16.33 -4.32
C ASN A 63 -9.77 15.01 -4.93
N LYS A 64 -9.89 14.87 -6.26
CA LYS A 64 -9.45 13.66 -6.97
C LYS A 64 -7.96 13.69 -7.35
N ILE A 65 -7.43 14.86 -7.67
CA ILE A 65 -6.07 15.00 -8.23
C ILE A 65 -5.12 15.65 -7.22
N GLY A 66 -5.64 16.30 -6.16
CA GLY A 66 -4.81 17.01 -5.19
C GLY A 66 -4.06 18.21 -5.80
N PHE A 67 -4.67 18.91 -6.79
CA PHE A 67 -3.98 19.96 -7.55
C PHE A 67 -3.47 21.11 -6.67
N VAL A 68 -4.28 21.52 -5.69
CA VAL A 68 -3.86 22.60 -4.75
C VAL A 68 -2.69 22.13 -3.91
N ASP A 69 -2.72 20.88 -3.44
CA ASP A 69 -1.62 20.30 -2.65
C ASP A 69 -0.36 20.15 -3.48
N TYR A 70 -0.48 19.74 -4.75
CA TYR A 70 0.63 19.71 -5.70
C TYR A 70 1.29 21.08 -5.86
N ILE A 71 0.49 22.13 -6.09
CA ILE A 71 1.02 23.51 -6.22
C ILE A 71 1.64 24.01 -4.91
N ASN A 72 1.04 23.68 -3.76
CA ASN A 72 1.59 24.04 -2.46
C ASN A 72 2.90 23.30 -2.19
N ASN A 73 2.99 22.02 -2.53
CA ASN A 73 4.22 21.24 -2.41
C ASN A 73 5.34 21.77 -3.30
N LEU A 74 5.02 22.18 -4.53
CA LEU A 74 6.01 22.84 -5.41
C LEU A 74 6.56 24.17 -4.82
N LYS A 75 5.70 24.92 -4.12
CA LYS A 75 6.10 26.20 -3.49
C LYS A 75 6.85 26.01 -2.18
N ASN A 76 6.54 24.94 -1.46
CA ASN A 76 7.08 24.63 -0.14
C ASN A 76 8.03 23.42 -0.21
N SER A 77 8.62 23.15 -1.37
CA SER A 77 9.60 22.07 -1.50
C SER A 77 10.74 22.31 -0.51
N SER A 78 11.06 21.27 0.24
CA SER A 78 12.20 21.24 1.13
C SER A 78 13.39 20.65 0.37
N ASP A 79 14.57 21.24 0.51
CA ASP A 79 15.81 20.66 -0.03
C ASP A 79 16.34 19.52 0.87
N PHE A 80 15.53 19.07 1.84
CA PHE A 80 15.96 18.09 2.84
C PHE A 80 16.47 16.80 2.21
N ILE A 81 15.73 16.23 1.24
CA ILE A 81 16.14 15.01 0.56
C ILE A 81 17.42 15.23 -0.23
N GLN A 82 17.52 16.33 -1.00
CA GLN A 82 18.72 16.65 -1.78
C GLN A 82 19.95 16.86 -0.91
N LEU A 83 19.79 17.37 0.31
CA LEU A 83 20.88 17.66 1.23
C LEU A 83 21.30 16.45 2.08
N HIS A 84 20.40 15.51 2.33
CA HIS A 84 20.60 14.43 3.31
C HIS A 84 20.48 13.02 2.74
N TYR A 85 19.90 12.85 1.56
CA TYR A 85 19.84 11.54 0.91
C TYR A 85 21.24 11.08 0.49
N VAL A 86 21.61 9.90 0.93
CA VAL A 86 22.83 9.24 0.52
C VAL A 86 22.48 8.23 -0.57
N ASP A 87 22.86 8.53 -1.81
CA ASP A 87 22.59 7.67 -2.96
C ASP A 87 23.45 6.39 -2.89
N PRO A 88 22.84 5.20 -2.75
CA PRO A 88 23.59 3.96 -2.67
C PRO A 88 24.35 3.62 -3.96
N SER A 89 23.96 4.16 -5.11
CA SER A 89 24.62 3.88 -6.40
C SER A 89 26.03 4.44 -6.49
N ILE A 90 26.32 5.48 -5.71
CA ILE A 90 27.63 6.16 -5.67
C ILE A 90 28.36 5.99 -4.33
N THR A 91 27.75 5.26 -3.41
CA THR A 91 28.31 5.03 -2.07
C THR A 91 29.09 3.72 -2.06
N GLU A 92 30.32 3.76 -1.54
CA GLU A 92 31.09 2.54 -1.32
C GLU A 92 30.51 1.75 -0.15
N ILE A 93 29.94 0.57 -0.45
CA ILE A 93 29.35 -0.34 0.53
C ILE A 93 30.24 -1.56 0.65
N THR A 94 30.81 -1.78 1.85
CA THR A 94 31.68 -2.91 2.12
C THR A 94 30.90 -4.04 2.78
N PHE A 95 30.94 -5.22 2.18
CA PHE A 95 30.37 -6.44 2.75
C PHE A 95 31.45 -7.25 3.48
N PRO A 96 31.08 -7.97 4.55
CA PRO A 96 32.01 -8.90 5.20
C PRO A 96 32.34 -10.06 4.24
N GLU A 97 33.52 -10.70 4.45
CA GLU A 97 33.93 -11.87 3.68
C GLU A 97 32.88 -12.99 3.76
N GLN A 98 32.38 -13.26 4.96
CA GLN A 98 31.23 -14.13 5.16
C GLN A 98 29.96 -13.29 5.27
N LYS A 99 29.16 -13.29 4.22
CA LYS A 99 27.88 -12.58 4.15
C LYS A 99 26.83 -13.25 5.01
N ARG A 100 25.98 -12.45 5.65
CA ARG A 100 24.82 -12.93 6.41
C ARG A 100 23.58 -12.91 5.53
N ASN A 101 22.69 -13.85 5.74
CA ASN A 101 21.36 -13.80 5.16
C ASN A 101 20.53 -12.68 5.80
N LEU A 102 19.66 -12.05 5.01
CA LEU A 102 18.71 -11.06 5.47
C LEU A 102 17.29 -11.61 5.36
N ILE A 103 16.54 -11.56 6.45
CA ILE A 103 15.10 -11.89 6.46
C ILE A 103 14.38 -10.67 6.97
N THR A 104 13.47 -10.13 6.16
CA THR A 104 12.64 -8.98 6.50
C THR A 104 11.18 -9.38 6.50
N ILE A 105 10.48 -9.16 7.61
CA ILE A 105 9.06 -9.48 7.76
C ILE A 105 8.30 -8.19 7.96
N TYR A 106 7.45 -7.85 7.00
CA TYR A 106 6.48 -6.77 7.11
C TYR A 106 5.18 -7.33 7.67
N LEU A 107 4.82 -6.88 8.85
CA LEU A 107 3.55 -7.22 9.49
C LEU A 107 2.53 -6.15 9.10
N GLU A 108 1.60 -6.52 8.22
CA GLU A 108 0.58 -5.61 7.69
C GLU A 108 -0.27 -5.01 8.82
N SER A 109 -0.49 -3.68 8.76
CA SER A 109 -1.30 -2.94 9.73
C SER A 109 -0.93 -3.15 11.22
N MET A 110 0.27 -3.63 11.51
CA MET A 110 0.73 -3.86 12.88
C MET A 110 1.34 -2.59 13.47
N GLU A 111 0.91 -2.23 14.67
CA GLU A 111 1.33 -1.02 15.38
C GLU A 111 1.71 -1.30 16.83
N VAL A 112 2.62 -0.48 17.37
CA VAL A 112 2.93 -0.47 18.82
C VAL A 112 1.68 -0.20 19.67
N THR A 113 0.68 0.48 19.10
CA THR A 113 -0.63 0.74 19.75
C THR A 113 -1.26 -0.52 20.34
N TYR A 114 -1.01 -1.71 19.77
CA TYR A 114 -1.56 -2.99 20.25
C TYR A 114 -0.85 -3.57 21.48
N ALA A 115 0.25 -3.00 21.89
CA ALA A 115 0.86 -3.27 23.20
C ALA A 115 0.07 -2.58 24.31
N ASP A 116 0.31 -2.99 25.58
CA ASP A 116 -0.26 -2.29 26.73
C ASP A 116 0.42 -0.93 26.97
N ARG A 117 -0.26 -0.09 27.78
CA ARG A 117 0.21 1.27 28.09
C ARG A 117 1.57 1.28 28.81
N GLU A 118 1.84 0.26 29.61
CA GLU A 118 3.10 0.15 30.35
C GLU A 118 4.27 -0.12 29.42
N SER A 119 4.03 -0.90 28.37
CA SER A 119 5.01 -1.18 27.30
C SER A 119 5.13 -0.06 26.26
N GLY A 120 4.26 0.96 26.30
CA GLY A 120 4.28 2.08 25.35
C GLY A 120 3.15 2.05 24.31
N GLY A 121 2.24 1.08 24.39
CA GLY A 121 1.08 0.95 23.52
C GLY A 121 -0.13 1.79 23.99
N GLY A 122 -1.28 1.52 23.40
CA GLY A 122 -2.55 2.21 23.70
C GLY A 122 -3.58 1.36 24.41
N MET A 123 -3.35 0.06 24.58
CA MET A 123 -4.32 -0.88 25.10
C MET A 123 -4.18 -1.10 26.60
N ASP A 124 -5.24 -1.65 27.24
CA ASP A 124 -5.19 -2.02 28.65
C ASP A 124 -4.54 -3.41 28.85
N VAL A 125 -4.46 -4.21 27.79
CA VAL A 125 -3.82 -5.54 27.75
C VAL A 125 -2.90 -5.58 26.54
N ASN A 126 -1.75 -6.22 26.69
CA ASN A 126 -0.82 -6.42 25.57
C ASN A 126 -1.34 -7.51 24.63
N TYR A 127 -1.73 -7.14 23.42
CA TYR A 127 -2.19 -8.07 22.38
C TYR A 127 -1.06 -8.61 21.50
N ILE A 128 0.16 -8.09 21.66
CA ILE A 128 1.36 -8.48 20.89
C ILE A 128 2.54 -8.80 21.84
N PRO A 129 2.36 -9.66 22.85
CA PRO A 129 3.36 -9.85 23.91
C PRO A 129 4.68 -10.42 23.39
N GLU A 130 4.65 -11.28 22.35
CA GLU A 130 5.85 -11.84 21.74
C GLU A 130 6.65 -10.79 20.99
N LEU A 131 6.00 -9.93 20.21
CA LEU A 131 6.64 -8.81 19.51
C LEU A 131 7.21 -7.79 20.51
N THR A 132 6.45 -7.49 21.56
CA THR A 132 6.89 -6.63 22.66
C THR A 132 8.14 -7.19 23.34
N SER A 133 8.16 -8.51 23.59
CA SER A 133 9.31 -9.19 24.17
C SER A 133 10.53 -9.13 23.26
N LEU A 134 10.36 -9.39 21.96
CA LEU A 134 11.44 -9.28 20.97
C LEU A 134 11.99 -7.86 20.89
N ALA A 135 11.12 -6.85 20.85
CA ALA A 135 11.52 -5.46 20.79
C ALA A 135 12.30 -5.02 22.04
N ASN A 136 11.99 -5.58 23.22
CA ASN A 136 12.73 -5.31 24.47
C ASN A 136 14.08 -6.06 24.55
N MET A 137 14.20 -7.21 23.87
CA MET A 137 15.43 -8.01 23.90
C MET A 137 16.45 -7.63 22.80
N TYR A 138 15.97 -7.06 21.72
CA TYR A 138 16.79 -6.76 20.53
C TYR A 138 16.69 -5.29 20.15
N GLU A 139 17.35 -4.90 19.07
CA GLU A 139 17.30 -3.54 18.56
C GLU A 139 15.86 -3.14 18.20
N ASN A 140 15.47 -1.96 18.64
CA ASN A 140 14.19 -1.33 18.28
C ASN A 140 14.41 0.15 17.97
N PHE A 141 13.48 0.78 17.27
CA PHE A 141 13.63 2.18 16.83
C PHE A 141 12.88 3.17 17.72
N SER A 142 12.88 2.94 19.04
CA SER A 142 12.24 3.83 20.01
C SER A 142 13.12 5.02 20.42
N GLY A 143 14.32 5.16 19.88
CA GLY A 143 15.29 6.21 20.22
C GLY A 143 15.72 6.12 21.68
N ASP A 144 15.73 7.27 22.37
CA ASP A 144 16.10 7.37 23.78
C ASP A 144 14.92 7.08 24.75
N SER A 145 13.76 6.66 24.23
CA SER A 145 12.58 6.34 25.03
C SER A 145 12.82 5.09 25.88
N GLN A 146 12.28 5.11 27.11
CA GLN A 146 12.29 3.95 28.00
C GLN A 146 11.13 2.98 27.74
N ILE A 147 10.21 3.37 26.86
CA ILE A 147 9.06 2.57 26.43
C ILE A 147 9.10 2.45 24.90
N LEU A 148 8.49 1.40 24.37
CA LEU A 148 8.43 1.16 22.92
C LEU A 148 7.65 2.28 22.22
N GLY A 149 8.18 2.79 21.14
CA GLY A 149 7.57 3.84 20.31
C GLY A 149 7.69 3.56 18.82
N GLY A 150 8.69 2.76 18.44
CA GLY A 150 9.00 2.46 17.05
C GLY A 150 9.41 3.70 16.25
N GLY A 151 9.48 3.54 14.95
CA GLY A 151 9.76 4.62 14.01
C GLY A 151 8.53 5.53 13.80
N ILE A 152 8.78 6.81 13.55
CA ILE A 152 7.73 7.78 13.22
C ILE A 152 7.45 7.71 11.73
N SER A 153 6.19 7.44 11.37
CA SER A 153 5.76 7.40 9.98
C SER A 153 5.76 8.79 9.33
N LEU A 154 6.29 8.90 8.14
CA LEU A 154 6.26 10.11 7.32
C LEU A 154 5.04 10.07 6.36
N PRO A 155 4.58 11.23 5.85
CA PRO A 155 3.62 11.26 4.76
C PRO A 155 4.10 10.42 3.56
N GLY A 156 3.22 9.56 3.03
CA GLY A 156 3.55 8.64 1.94
C GLY A 156 4.17 7.31 2.36
N THR A 157 4.33 7.04 3.67
CA THR A 157 4.90 5.77 4.18
C THR A 157 3.89 4.93 4.98
N THR A 158 2.65 5.38 5.13
CA THR A 158 1.63 4.79 6.02
C THR A 158 0.70 3.79 5.33
N TRP A 159 1.05 3.32 4.15
CA TRP A 159 0.33 2.31 3.38
C TRP A 159 1.33 1.29 2.85
N THR A 160 0.89 0.09 2.53
CA THR A 160 1.75 -1.07 2.27
C THR A 160 2.91 -0.76 1.32
N MET A 161 2.61 -0.32 0.10
CA MET A 161 3.66 -0.04 -0.89
C MET A 161 4.54 1.16 -0.50
N GLY A 162 3.94 2.17 0.15
CA GLY A 162 4.69 3.32 0.69
C GLY A 162 5.68 2.90 1.77
N GLY A 163 5.30 1.98 2.64
CA GLY A 163 6.18 1.40 3.68
C GLY A 163 7.29 0.52 3.08
N LEU A 164 6.95 -0.36 2.14
CA LEU A 164 7.92 -1.20 1.42
C LEU A 164 8.96 -0.36 0.68
N PHE A 165 8.50 0.64 -0.08
CA PHE A 165 9.39 1.55 -0.80
C PHE A 165 10.30 2.34 0.14
N ALA A 166 9.72 2.97 1.17
CA ALA A 166 10.49 3.82 2.08
C ALA A 166 11.54 3.06 2.88
N SER A 167 11.22 1.85 3.35
CA SER A 167 12.17 1.02 4.11
C SER A 167 13.32 0.46 3.27
N THR A 168 13.12 0.34 1.97
CA THR A 168 14.14 -0.21 1.05
C THR A 168 14.88 0.84 0.25
N SER A 169 14.31 2.05 0.05
CA SER A 169 14.92 3.16 -0.68
C SER A 169 15.40 4.31 0.20
N ALA A 170 14.98 4.37 1.47
CA ALA A 170 15.12 5.51 2.37
C ALA A 170 14.45 6.81 1.85
N LEU A 171 13.47 6.70 0.95
CA LEU A 171 12.72 7.81 0.37
C LEU A 171 11.21 7.64 0.60
N PRO A 172 10.46 8.71 0.87
CA PRO A 172 9.00 8.63 0.92
C PRO A 172 8.44 8.39 -0.48
N LEU A 173 7.44 7.51 -0.60
CA LEU A 173 6.78 7.25 -1.87
C LEU A 173 5.78 8.37 -2.19
N GLN A 174 6.06 9.16 -3.20
CA GLN A 174 5.14 10.16 -3.74
C GLN A 174 4.70 9.77 -5.15
N LEU A 175 3.41 9.48 -5.31
CA LEU A 175 2.79 9.19 -6.60
C LEU A 175 1.89 10.34 -7.02
N THR A 176 1.90 10.68 -8.31
CA THR A 176 1.02 11.71 -8.88
C THR A 176 -0.41 11.21 -9.11
N THR A 177 -0.61 9.89 -9.03
CA THR A 177 -1.89 9.21 -9.22
C THR A 177 -2.17 8.29 -8.03
N ASN A 178 -3.32 7.64 -8.02
CA ASN A 178 -3.64 6.66 -6.99
C ASN A 178 -2.60 5.54 -6.97
N GLY A 179 -1.92 5.34 -5.82
CA GLY A 179 -0.80 4.44 -5.66
C GLY A 179 -1.03 2.98 -5.99
N ASN A 180 -2.27 2.52 -5.93
CA ASN A 180 -2.62 1.13 -6.22
C ASN A 180 -2.65 0.76 -7.72
N ASN A 181 -2.36 1.70 -8.62
CA ASN A 181 -2.32 1.45 -10.07
C ASN A 181 -0.89 1.35 -10.63
N MET A 182 0.11 1.15 -9.79
CA MET A 182 1.51 1.04 -10.24
C MET A 182 1.80 -0.24 -11.03
N ASP A 183 0.98 -1.27 -10.87
CA ASP A 183 1.00 -2.52 -11.67
C ASP A 183 0.80 -2.29 -13.18
N THR A 184 0.19 -1.15 -13.55
CA THR A 184 -0.04 -0.79 -14.96
C THR A 184 1.15 -0.06 -15.60
N GLN A 185 2.18 0.26 -14.84
CA GLN A 185 3.37 0.95 -15.33
C GLN A 185 4.40 -0.02 -15.91
N SER A 186 5.33 0.50 -16.71
CA SER A 186 6.43 -0.31 -17.29
C SER A 186 7.61 -0.47 -16.35
N SER A 187 7.73 0.36 -15.31
CA SER A 187 8.75 0.30 -14.26
C SER A 187 8.30 1.03 -13.01
N PHE A 188 8.85 0.66 -11.87
CA PHE A 188 8.56 1.28 -10.59
C PHE A 188 9.80 2.06 -10.11
N PHE A 189 9.91 3.36 -10.45
CA PHE A 189 11.04 4.24 -10.09
C PHE A 189 12.43 3.68 -10.45
N GLY A 190 12.59 3.13 -11.64
CA GLY A 190 13.79 2.43 -12.09
C GLY A 190 15.11 3.22 -12.05
N ASN A 191 15.09 4.53 -11.74
CA ASN A 191 16.28 5.35 -11.54
C ASN A 191 16.69 5.46 -10.06
N THR A 192 15.98 4.81 -9.14
CA THR A 192 16.29 4.81 -7.71
C THR A 192 17.00 3.51 -7.37
N THR A 193 18.18 3.56 -6.78
CA THR A 193 18.85 2.37 -6.25
C THR A 193 18.30 2.05 -4.87
N VAL A 194 17.86 0.83 -4.68
CA VAL A 194 17.26 0.37 -3.41
C VAL A 194 18.02 -0.81 -2.82
N LEU A 195 17.64 -1.25 -1.64
CA LEU A 195 18.29 -2.35 -0.92
C LEU A 195 18.43 -3.62 -1.77
N GLY A 196 17.39 -3.99 -2.52
CA GLY A 196 17.41 -5.16 -3.41
C GLY A 196 18.50 -5.07 -4.47
N ASP A 197 18.67 -3.90 -5.10
CA ASP A 197 19.71 -3.67 -6.10
C ASP A 197 21.10 -3.80 -5.48
N VAL A 198 21.29 -3.21 -4.30
CA VAL A 198 22.56 -3.29 -3.57
C VAL A 198 22.92 -4.74 -3.23
N LEU A 199 21.94 -5.51 -2.75
CA LEU A 199 22.14 -6.90 -2.38
C LEU A 199 22.41 -7.78 -3.60
N ALA A 200 21.61 -7.65 -4.67
CA ALA A 200 21.81 -8.40 -5.91
C ALA A 200 23.18 -8.13 -6.52
N ASN A 201 23.61 -6.87 -6.58
CA ASN A 201 24.93 -6.49 -7.08
C ASN A 201 26.09 -7.05 -6.23
N ASN A 202 25.78 -7.51 -5.02
CA ASN A 202 26.72 -8.17 -4.12
C ASN A 202 26.49 -9.68 -4.00
N GLY A 203 25.78 -10.28 -4.95
CA GLY A 203 25.64 -11.74 -5.08
C GLY A 203 24.63 -12.36 -4.11
N TYR A 204 23.64 -11.60 -3.67
CA TYR A 204 22.49 -12.13 -2.94
C TYR A 204 21.38 -12.57 -3.91
N ASN A 205 20.75 -13.68 -3.61
CA ASN A 205 19.49 -14.07 -4.22
C ASN A 205 18.34 -13.41 -3.44
N ASN A 206 17.49 -12.68 -4.15
CA ASN A 206 16.39 -11.94 -3.53
C ASN A 206 15.06 -12.68 -3.73
N TYR A 207 14.24 -12.74 -2.67
CA TYR A 207 12.92 -13.39 -2.66
C TYR A 207 11.89 -12.47 -2.02
N PHE A 208 10.68 -12.41 -2.60
CA PHE A 208 9.54 -11.71 -2.01
C PHE A 208 8.35 -12.65 -1.90
N ALA A 209 7.87 -12.88 -0.67
CA ALA A 209 6.73 -13.72 -0.37
C ALA A 209 5.56 -12.91 0.20
N CYS A 210 4.34 -13.16 -0.30
CA CYS A 210 3.11 -12.58 0.26
C CYS A 210 1.91 -13.49 0.06
N GLY A 211 0.95 -13.42 0.99
CA GLY A 211 -0.28 -14.23 0.96
C GLY A 211 -1.31 -13.77 -0.09
N SER A 212 -1.04 -12.70 -0.84
CA SER A 212 -1.96 -12.10 -1.80
C SER A 212 -1.38 -12.07 -3.22
N ASP A 213 -2.12 -11.49 -4.17
CA ASP A 213 -1.62 -11.24 -5.52
C ASP A 213 -0.46 -10.24 -5.47
N GLY A 214 0.73 -10.67 -5.84
CA GLY A 214 1.95 -9.86 -5.85
C GLY A 214 1.88 -8.67 -6.80
N SER A 215 1.04 -8.71 -7.84
CA SER A 215 0.89 -7.60 -8.78
C SER A 215 0.16 -6.39 -8.17
N PHE A 216 -0.67 -6.59 -7.14
CA PHE A 216 -1.45 -5.54 -6.53
C PHE A 216 -0.58 -4.38 -6.01
N GLY A 217 -0.90 -3.16 -6.44
CA GLY A 217 -0.16 -1.96 -6.08
C GLY A 217 1.24 -1.87 -6.69
N GLY A 218 1.60 -2.78 -7.61
CA GLY A 218 2.89 -2.83 -8.30
C GLY A 218 4.00 -3.49 -7.50
N ARG A 219 3.67 -4.31 -6.48
CA ARG A 219 4.68 -4.98 -5.63
C ARG A 219 5.63 -5.85 -6.45
N SER A 220 5.09 -6.78 -7.26
CA SER A 220 5.93 -7.62 -8.14
C SER A 220 6.77 -6.78 -9.07
N LEU A 221 6.18 -5.78 -9.74
CA LEU A 221 6.92 -4.86 -10.61
C LEU A 221 8.08 -4.16 -9.88
N TYR A 222 7.84 -3.73 -8.64
CA TYR A 222 8.87 -3.10 -7.82
C TYR A 222 10.02 -4.05 -7.50
N PHE A 223 9.72 -5.20 -6.92
CA PHE A 223 10.71 -6.15 -6.46
C PHE A 223 11.46 -6.82 -7.62
N GLU A 224 10.80 -7.14 -8.73
CA GLU A 224 11.43 -7.67 -9.93
C GLU A 224 12.37 -6.65 -10.59
N SER A 225 11.96 -5.37 -10.68
CA SER A 225 12.78 -4.32 -11.30
C SER A 225 13.91 -3.82 -10.41
N HIS A 226 13.87 -4.08 -9.10
CA HIS A 226 14.83 -3.62 -8.10
C HIS A 226 15.52 -4.78 -7.37
N GLY A 227 16.42 -5.44 -8.04
CA GLY A 227 17.20 -6.54 -7.48
C GLY A 227 16.72 -7.92 -7.90
N ASN A 228 15.85 -8.01 -8.91
CA ASN A 228 15.43 -9.25 -9.57
C ASN A 228 14.92 -10.32 -8.58
N TYR A 229 13.98 -9.92 -7.72
CA TYR A 229 13.39 -10.82 -6.75
C TYR A 229 12.59 -11.93 -7.42
N GLU A 230 12.70 -13.15 -6.91
CA GLU A 230 11.75 -14.22 -7.17
C GLU A 230 10.48 -13.98 -6.34
N ILE A 231 9.31 -14.01 -6.99
CA ILE A 231 8.02 -13.66 -6.34
C ILE A 231 7.29 -14.93 -5.93
N HIS A 232 7.08 -15.12 -4.63
CA HIS A 232 6.36 -16.23 -4.02
C HIS A 232 4.98 -15.77 -3.51
N ASP A 233 4.09 -15.42 -4.43
CA ASP A 233 2.73 -14.96 -4.16
C ASP A 233 1.70 -16.10 -4.29
N ILE A 234 0.40 -15.75 -4.33
CA ILE A 234 -0.68 -16.74 -4.50
C ILE A 234 -0.56 -17.50 -5.84
N ALA A 235 -0.12 -16.84 -6.92
CA ALA A 235 0.03 -17.47 -8.22
C ALA A 235 1.16 -18.52 -8.18
N TYR A 236 2.32 -18.16 -7.64
CA TYR A 236 3.44 -19.08 -7.44
C TYR A 236 3.05 -20.31 -6.61
N ASN A 237 2.32 -20.11 -5.50
CA ASN A 237 1.93 -21.23 -4.63
C ASN A 237 0.86 -22.14 -5.27
N LYS A 238 0.05 -21.63 -6.17
CA LYS A 238 -0.84 -22.43 -7.02
C LYS A 238 -0.07 -23.20 -8.09
N ASP A 239 0.85 -22.55 -8.78
CA ASP A 239 1.65 -23.13 -9.87
C ASP A 239 2.58 -24.23 -9.36
N THR A 240 3.08 -24.10 -8.14
CA THR A 240 3.93 -25.12 -7.46
C THR A 240 3.10 -26.24 -6.79
N GLY A 241 1.76 -26.15 -6.82
CA GLY A 241 0.87 -27.14 -6.24
C GLY A 241 0.77 -27.13 -4.71
N ARG A 242 1.25 -26.07 -4.05
CA ARG A 242 1.07 -25.86 -2.61
C ARG A 242 -0.36 -25.44 -2.26
N LEU A 243 -1.04 -24.76 -3.19
CA LEU A 243 -2.44 -24.38 -3.09
C LEU A 243 -3.23 -24.98 -4.25
N ASP A 244 -4.48 -25.34 -3.97
CA ASP A 244 -5.40 -25.73 -5.04
C ASP A 244 -5.63 -24.53 -5.99
N PRO A 245 -5.84 -24.79 -7.30
CA PRO A 245 -6.02 -23.71 -8.29
C PRO A 245 -7.15 -22.73 -7.94
N ASP A 246 -8.22 -23.22 -7.31
CA ASP A 246 -9.40 -22.44 -6.93
C ASP A 246 -9.30 -21.87 -5.50
N TYR A 247 -8.19 -22.13 -4.78
CA TYR A 247 -8.03 -21.63 -3.42
C TYR A 247 -7.97 -20.11 -3.39
N TYR A 248 -8.80 -19.50 -2.59
CA TYR A 248 -8.78 -18.06 -2.37
C TYR A 248 -9.51 -17.71 -1.08
N VAL A 249 -8.82 -17.08 -0.16
CA VAL A 249 -9.35 -16.63 1.13
C VAL A 249 -8.94 -15.17 1.33
N TRP A 250 -9.87 -14.31 1.70
CA TRP A 250 -9.64 -12.91 2.00
C TRP A 250 -8.94 -12.19 0.82
N TRP A 251 -7.66 -11.87 0.94
CA TRP A 251 -6.83 -11.26 -0.10
C TRP A 251 -6.01 -12.28 -0.91
N GLY A 252 -6.12 -13.56 -0.59
CA GLY A 252 -5.39 -14.63 -1.28
C GLY A 252 -5.34 -15.92 -0.46
N PHE A 253 -4.41 -16.02 0.49
CA PHE A 253 -4.32 -17.11 1.46
C PHE A 253 -3.77 -16.61 2.80
N GLU A 254 -4.08 -17.33 3.89
CA GLU A 254 -3.84 -16.95 5.26
C GLU A 254 -2.36 -16.87 5.64
N ASP A 255 -2.03 -16.00 6.61
CA ASP A 255 -0.67 -15.84 7.13
C ASP A 255 -0.11 -17.11 7.76
N SER A 256 -0.94 -17.99 8.31
CA SER A 256 -0.51 -19.30 8.82
C SER A 256 0.15 -20.15 7.72
N LYS A 257 -0.47 -20.24 6.54
CA LYS A 257 0.10 -20.92 5.37
C LYS A 257 1.32 -20.17 4.81
N LEU A 258 1.26 -18.84 4.75
CA LEU A 258 2.39 -18.01 4.31
C LEU A 258 3.64 -18.30 5.14
N ILE A 259 3.49 -18.36 6.47
CA ILE A 259 4.59 -18.66 7.38
C ILE A 259 5.13 -20.07 7.18
N ASP A 260 4.25 -21.05 6.98
CA ASP A 260 4.70 -22.44 6.77
C ASP A 260 5.41 -22.60 5.42
N TYR A 261 4.90 -21.99 4.34
CA TYR A 261 5.59 -21.97 3.04
C TYR A 261 6.91 -21.22 3.11
N ALA A 262 6.97 -20.09 3.83
CA ALA A 262 8.22 -19.36 4.04
C ALA A 262 9.26 -20.18 4.79
N LYS A 263 8.88 -21.00 5.78
CA LYS A 263 9.80 -21.94 6.46
C LYS A 263 10.36 -23.01 5.51
N GLU A 264 9.50 -23.53 4.62
CA GLU A 264 9.93 -24.50 3.59
C GLU A 264 10.90 -23.83 2.61
N ASP A 265 10.55 -22.65 2.10
CA ASP A 265 11.39 -21.86 1.19
C ASP A 265 12.75 -21.57 1.82
N LEU A 266 12.75 -21.02 3.04
CA LEU A 266 13.98 -20.71 3.77
C LEU A 266 14.84 -21.93 4.01
N THR A 267 14.23 -23.11 4.30
CA THR A 267 14.95 -24.37 4.47
C THR A 267 15.64 -24.79 3.16
N ASN A 268 14.94 -24.66 2.04
CA ASN A 268 15.46 -25.02 0.73
C ASN A 268 16.55 -24.04 0.28
N ILE A 269 16.31 -22.74 0.40
CA ILE A 269 17.27 -21.69 0.00
C ILE A 269 18.54 -21.73 0.85
N ALA A 270 18.41 -21.93 2.16
CA ALA A 270 19.55 -22.03 3.08
C ALA A 270 20.38 -23.30 2.89
N SER A 271 19.93 -24.26 2.07
CA SER A 271 20.75 -25.43 1.71
C SER A 271 21.87 -25.11 0.73
N SER A 272 21.83 -23.94 0.10
CA SER A 272 22.92 -23.41 -0.72
C SER A 272 23.89 -22.56 0.14
N ASP A 273 25.16 -22.47 -0.31
CA ASP A 273 26.13 -21.59 0.33
C ASP A 273 26.01 -20.11 -0.10
N GLU A 274 25.02 -19.79 -0.94
CA GLU A 274 24.81 -18.43 -1.46
C GLU A 274 24.03 -17.58 -0.48
N PRO A 275 24.41 -16.32 -0.26
CA PRO A 275 23.66 -15.43 0.61
C PRO A 275 22.31 -15.08 -0.02
N PHE A 276 21.28 -14.95 0.81
CA PHE A 276 19.96 -14.59 0.35
C PHE A 276 19.35 -13.44 1.16
N ASN A 277 18.41 -12.75 0.53
CA ASN A 277 17.50 -11.79 1.12
C ASN A 277 16.07 -12.26 0.89
N TYR A 278 15.35 -12.56 1.96
CA TYR A 278 13.98 -13.03 1.93
C TYR A 278 13.07 -12.00 2.58
N THR A 279 12.19 -11.40 1.79
CA THR A 279 11.24 -10.40 2.25
C THR A 279 9.84 -11.00 2.26
N MET A 280 9.15 -10.93 3.41
CA MET A 280 7.79 -11.46 3.57
C MET A 280 6.83 -10.35 3.99
N LEU A 281 5.62 -10.37 3.43
CA LEU A 281 4.53 -9.45 3.77
C LEU A 281 3.29 -10.26 4.19
N THR A 282 2.81 -10.05 5.43
CA THR A 282 1.58 -10.66 5.94
C THR A 282 0.34 -9.95 5.41
N VAL A 283 -0.83 -10.57 5.56
CA VAL A 283 -2.09 -10.04 5.00
C VAL A 283 -3.27 -10.12 5.96
N ASP A 284 -3.30 -11.05 6.91
CA ASP A 284 -4.49 -11.31 7.76
C ASP A 284 -4.92 -10.10 8.61
N THR A 285 -4.00 -9.23 8.96
CA THR A 285 -4.27 -7.98 9.70
C THR A 285 -4.58 -6.78 8.81
N HIS A 286 -4.79 -6.99 7.49
CA HIS A 286 -5.10 -5.90 6.58
C HIS A 286 -6.42 -5.21 6.94
N PHE A 287 -6.41 -3.88 6.89
CA PHE A 287 -7.58 -3.02 7.08
C PHE A 287 -8.60 -3.20 5.91
N GLU A 288 -9.90 -3.20 6.12
CA GLU A 288 -10.67 -3.14 7.38
C GLU A 288 -10.95 -4.56 7.90
N ASP A 289 -11.14 -4.69 9.21
CA ASP A 289 -11.60 -5.87 9.95
C ASP A 289 -10.61 -7.05 10.02
N GLY A 290 -9.63 -7.16 9.13
CA GLY A 290 -8.72 -8.29 9.09
C GLY A 290 -9.40 -9.62 8.75
N TYR A 291 -8.63 -10.71 8.79
CA TYR A 291 -9.11 -12.08 8.61
C TYR A 291 -8.73 -12.95 9.81
N VAL A 292 -9.67 -13.75 10.30
CA VAL A 292 -9.44 -14.70 11.39
C VAL A 292 -9.71 -16.10 10.85
N CYS A 293 -8.68 -16.88 10.62
CA CYS A 293 -8.84 -18.27 10.19
C CYS A 293 -9.39 -19.15 11.32
N GLU A 294 -10.04 -20.28 10.96
CA GLU A 294 -10.65 -21.18 11.94
C GLU A 294 -9.63 -21.77 12.92
N GLU A 295 -8.40 -21.99 12.47
CA GLU A 295 -7.31 -22.55 13.27
C GLU A 295 -6.79 -21.56 14.33
N THR A 296 -6.89 -20.25 14.08
CA THR A 296 -6.53 -19.20 15.03
C THR A 296 -7.68 -18.82 15.96
N CYS A 297 -8.78 -19.55 15.98
CA CYS A 297 -9.93 -19.28 16.87
C CYS A 297 -9.56 -19.23 18.37
N ALA A 298 -8.46 -19.79 18.80
CA ALA A 298 -7.92 -19.60 20.15
C ALA A 298 -7.49 -18.13 20.41
N CYS A 299 -7.18 -17.38 19.36
CA CYS A 299 -6.83 -15.95 19.41
C CYS A 299 -8.03 -15.03 19.18
N ARG A 300 -9.26 -15.53 19.10
CA ARG A 300 -10.50 -14.75 18.85
C ARG A 300 -10.67 -13.54 19.77
N GLU A 301 -10.26 -13.67 21.02
CA GLU A 301 -10.36 -12.56 21.98
C GLU A 301 -9.34 -11.44 21.66
N ILE A 302 -8.16 -11.83 21.17
CA ILE A 302 -7.10 -10.90 20.76
C ILE A 302 -7.55 -10.10 19.53
N TYR A 303 -8.05 -10.78 18.49
CA TYR A 303 -8.54 -10.12 17.28
C TYR A 303 -9.78 -9.25 17.51
N ARG A 304 -10.68 -9.63 18.43
CA ARG A 304 -11.80 -8.76 18.84
C ARG A 304 -11.33 -7.45 19.46
N GLY A 305 -10.25 -7.48 20.23
CA GLY A 305 -9.68 -6.27 20.82
C GLY A 305 -9.00 -5.36 19.80
N ILE A 306 -8.39 -5.92 18.75
CA ILE A 306 -7.65 -5.18 17.72
C ILE A 306 -8.58 -4.61 16.65
N CYS A 307 -9.49 -5.41 16.12
CA CYS A 307 -10.27 -5.06 14.93
C CYS A 307 -11.72 -4.62 15.22
N GLY A 308 -12.19 -4.69 16.47
CA GLY A 308 -13.57 -4.34 16.82
C GLY A 308 -14.64 -5.24 16.17
N ILE A 309 -14.26 -6.44 15.70
CA ILE A 309 -15.09 -7.33 14.89
C ILE A 309 -16.25 -7.90 15.73
N PRO A 310 -17.53 -7.69 15.35
CA PRO A 310 -18.65 -8.41 15.94
C PRO A 310 -18.57 -9.90 15.60
N ALA A 311 -19.09 -10.74 16.47
CA ALA A 311 -19.06 -12.19 16.34
C ALA A 311 -19.41 -12.66 14.92
N CYS A 312 -18.56 -13.52 14.32
CA CYS A 312 -18.89 -14.21 13.08
C CYS A 312 -20.28 -14.86 13.21
N HIS A 313 -21.22 -14.38 12.42
CA HIS A 313 -22.44 -15.14 12.15
C HIS A 313 -22.06 -16.24 11.16
N HIS A 314 -22.21 -17.49 11.60
CA HIS A 314 -22.16 -18.64 10.71
C HIS A 314 -23.20 -18.43 9.59
N ALA A 315 -22.75 -18.43 8.35
CA ALA A 315 -23.58 -18.65 7.17
C ALA A 315 -23.30 -20.06 6.65
#